data_94341f6c9aea64a1c4fa6efd118fa90f
#
_entry.id   94341f6c9aea64a1c4fa6efd118fa90f
#
_cell.length_a   1.000
_cell.length_b   1.000
_cell.length_c   1.000
_cell.angle_alpha   90.00
_cell.angle_beta   90.00
_cell.angle_gamma   90.00
#
_symmetry.space_group_name_H-M   'P 1'
#
loop_
_entity.id
_entity.type
_entity.pdbx_description
1 polymer ?
#
loop_
_entity_poly.entity_id
_entity_poly.type
_entity_poly.pdbx_seq_one_letter_code
_entity_poly.pdbx_strand_id
1 'polypeptide(L)'
;MKPFFLFAPGAGAPSSHPWMQGWKKRLVEIGDVVTFDYDYMLQGRRRPDRLPQLIATHKKALAAARAKTSGPIFLIGKSMGGRIGCHVSLEETVNGLICLGYPLSAMGDRTKLRDQVLRDLATPILFVQGSRDPLCPLDLLGKVRAQMNAPNFLHTIEGGDHSLHVRKKDLGAETQEDVDLRVFAAIKDFVARFSE
;
A
#
# COMPACT_ATOMS: atom_id res chain seq x y z
N MET A 1 11.12 1.38 19.56
CA MET A 1 12.07 0.86 18.53
C MET A 1 11.76 1.52 17.19
N LYS A 2 12.75 1.61 16.28
CA LYS A 2 12.55 2.22 14.96
C LYS A 2 11.65 1.34 14.09
N PRO A 3 10.60 1.88 13.44
CA PRO A 3 9.76 1.12 12.52
C PRO A 3 10.54 0.60 11.32
N PHE A 4 10.13 -0.54 10.79
CA PHE A 4 10.66 -1.15 9.58
C PHE A 4 9.56 -1.27 8.52
N PHE A 5 9.81 -0.77 7.33
CA PHE A 5 8.89 -0.82 6.20
C PHE A 5 9.37 -1.82 5.15
N LEU A 6 8.55 -2.83 4.88
CA LEU A 6 8.69 -3.66 3.69
C LEU A 6 7.80 -3.05 2.61
N PHE A 7 8.43 -2.44 1.60
CA PHE A 7 7.73 -1.67 0.58
C PHE A 7 7.64 -2.41 -0.75
N ALA A 8 6.43 -2.85 -1.08
CA ALA A 8 6.11 -3.66 -2.25
C ALA A 8 5.66 -2.82 -3.46
N PRO A 9 6.16 -3.12 -4.68
CA PRO A 9 5.77 -2.41 -5.89
C PRO A 9 4.37 -2.79 -6.39
N GLY A 10 3.81 -1.94 -7.25
CA GLY A 10 2.63 -2.22 -8.05
C GLY A 10 2.91 -3.19 -9.21
N ALA A 11 1.85 -3.59 -9.94
CA ALA A 11 1.99 -4.59 -11.00
C ALA A 11 2.80 -4.09 -12.22
N GLY A 12 2.78 -2.79 -12.50
CA GLY A 12 3.26 -2.23 -13.77
C GLY A 12 4.71 -1.75 -13.76
N ALA A 13 5.38 -1.70 -12.60
CA ALA A 13 6.73 -1.17 -12.50
C ALA A 13 7.48 -1.75 -11.29
N PRO A 14 8.80 -1.97 -11.40
CA PRO A 14 9.63 -2.49 -10.31
C PRO A 14 9.86 -1.44 -9.21
N SER A 15 10.46 -1.88 -8.12
CA SER A 15 10.80 -1.03 -6.98
C SER A 15 11.78 0.10 -7.30
N SER A 16 12.55 -0.02 -8.40
CA SER A 16 13.44 1.03 -8.91
C SER A 16 12.72 2.20 -9.60
N HIS A 17 11.41 2.09 -9.85
CA HIS A 17 10.63 3.15 -10.49
C HIS A 17 10.70 4.46 -9.71
N PRO A 18 10.84 5.66 -10.34
CA PRO A 18 10.98 6.94 -9.65
C PRO A 18 9.91 7.23 -8.59
N TRP A 19 8.65 6.86 -8.84
CA TRP A 19 7.57 6.99 -7.87
C TRP A 19 7.85 6.19 -6.58
N MET A 20 8.28 4.94 -6.70
CA MET A 20 8.65 4.08 -5.57
C MET A 20 9.85 4.67 -4.80
N GLN A 21 10.87 5.15 -5.52
CA GLN A 21 12.07 5.75 -4.92
C GLN A 21 11.75 7.08 -4.22
N GLY A 22 10.83 7.88 -4.75
CA GLY A 22 10.35 9.10 -4.10
C GLY A 22 9.68 8.81 -2.75
N TRP A 23 8.78 7.84 -2.71
CA TRP A 23 8.15 7.41 -1.46
C TRP A 23 9.13 6.74 -0.49
N LYS A 24 10.05 5.91 -0.99
CA LYS A 24 11.12 5.35 -0.16
C LYS A 24 11.94 6.44 0.52
N LYS A 25 12.31 7.51 -0.20
CA LYS A 25 13.07 8.63 0.36
C LYS A 25 12.35 9.32 1.52
N ARG A 26 11.01 9.48 1.44
CA ARG A 26 10.22 10.02 2.55
C ARG A 26 10.14 9.05 3.73
N LEU A 27 9.89 7.78 3.47
CA LEU A 27 9.71 6.77 4.51
C LEU A 27 10.97 6.55 5.36
N VAL A 28 12.18 6.72 4.79
CA VAL A 28 13.44 6.57 5.55
C VAL A 28 13.60 7.64 6.65
N GLU A 29 12.84 8.73 6.61
CA GLU A 29 12.82 9.75 7.66
C GLU A 29 12.19 9.22 8.97
N ILE A 30 11.31 8.22 8.87
CA ILE A 30 10.56 7.68 10.01
C ILE A 30 10.85 6.21 10.32
N GLY A 31 11.57 5.50 9.46
CA GLY A 31 11.86 4.07 9.66
C GLY A 31 12.93 3.54 8.72
N ASP A 32 13.28 2.28 8.89
CA ASP A 32 14.12 1.57 7.94
C ASP A 32 13.25 1.04 6.79
N VAL A 33 13.70 1.16 5.56
CA VAL A 33 12.90 0.82 4.37
C VAL A 33 13.64 -0.16 3.49
N VAL A 34 13.04 -1.32 3.26
CA VAL A 34 13.48 -2.28 2.27
C VAL A 34 12.42 -2.43 1.19
N THR A 35 12.85 -2.35 -0.05
CA THR A 35 12.04 -2.67 -1.24
C THR A 35 12.46 -4.03 -1.80
N PHE A 36 11.56 -4.69 -2.50
CA PHE A 36 11.84 -5.92 -3.24
C PHE A 36 11.04 -5.92 -4.55
N ASP A 37 11.39 -6.80 -5.44
CA ASP A 37 10.65 -7.04 -6.67
C ASP A 37 10.09 -8.45 -6.71
N TYR A 38 8.90 -8.62 -7.29
CA TYR A 38 8.31 -9.94 -7.50
C TYR A 38 9.06 -10.72 -8.59
N ASP A 39 9.01 -12.05 -8.52
CA ASP A 39 9.79 -12.94 -9.41
C ASP A 39 9.57 -12.65 -10.90
N TYR A 40 8.32 -12.34 -11.30
CA TYR A 40 8.04 -11.98 -12.69
C TYR A 40 8.76 -10.70 -13.15
N MET A 41 8.95 -9.72 -12.25
CA MET A 41 9.68 -8.48 -12.54
C MET A 41 11.18 -8.77 -12.71
N LEU A 42 11.76 -9.57 -11.82
CA LEU A 42 13.16 -9.99 -11.88
C LEU A 42 13.47 -10.77 -13.17
N GLN A 43 12.47 -11.48 -13.70
CA GLN A 43 12.54 -12.22 -14.97
C GLN A 43 12.19 -11.38 -16.18
N GLY A 44 11.96 -10.07 -16.04
CA GLY A 44 11.59 -9.18 -17.14
C GLY A 44 10.20 -9.42 -17.74
N ARG A 45 9.36 -10.20 -17.07
CA ARG A 45 7.99 -10.46 -17.52
C ARG A 45 7.07 -9.29 -17.18
N ARG A 46 6.14 -8.97 -18.07
CA ARG A 46 5.15 -7.89 -17.85
C ARG A 46 3.92 -8.36 -17.08
N ARG A 47 3.53 -9.63 -17.24
CA ARG A 47 2.33 -10.20 -16.60
C ARG A 47 2.67 -10.67 -15.19
N PRO A 48 1.95 -10.20 -14.15
CA PRO A 48 2.13 -10.69 -12.80
C PRO A 48 1.91 -12.21 -12.69
N ASP A 49 2.62 -12.81 -11.76
CA ASP A 49 2.41 -14.19 -11.36
C ASP A 49 1.01 -14.38 -10.74
N ARG A 50 0.60 -15.62 -10.58
CA ARG A 50 -0.63 -15.96 -9.88
C ARG A 50 -0.55 -15.60 -8.40
N LEU A 51 -1.69 -15.34 -7.77
CA LEU A 51 -1.78 -14.87 -6.39
C LEU A 51 -0.94 -15.70 -5.40
N PRO A 52 -0.97 -17.05 -5.39
CA PRO A 52 -0.15 -17.82 -4.44
C PRO A 52 1.35 -17.56 -4.58
N GLN A 53 1.85 -17.39 -5.79
CA GLN A 53 3.27 -17.11 -6.04
C GLN A 53 3.66 -15.69 -5.59
N LEU A 54 2.79 -14.70 -5.84
CA LEU A 54 3.00 -13.33 -5.35
C LEU A 54 3.06 -13.30 -3.82
N ILE A 55 2.16 -14.04 -3.14
CA ILE A 55 2.16 -14.17 -1.69
C ILE A 55 3.46 -14.83 -1.22
N ALA A 56 3.89 -15.92 -1.83
CA ALA A 56 5.12 -16.63 -1.47
C ALA A 56 6.36 -15.73 -1.58
N THR A 57 6.50 -14.97 -2.68
CA THR A 57 7.60 -14.00 -2.86
C THR A 57 7.55 -12.90 -1.79
N HIS A 58 6.38 -12.37 -1.49
CA HIS A 58 6.24 -11.33 -0.46
C HIS A 58 6.55 -11.86 0.95
N LYS A 59 6.10 -13.09 1.30
CA LYS A 59 6.46 -13.76 2.57
C LYS A 59 7.96 -13.99 2.68
N LYS A 60 8.63 -14.40 1.61
CA LYS A 60 10.10 -14.53 1.57
C LYS A 60 10.80 -13.19 1.86
N ALA A 61 10.32 -12.10 1.26
CA ALA A 61 10.83 -10.76 1.53
C ALA A 61 10.58 -10.34 3.01
N LEU A 62 9.40 -10.67 3.57
CA LEU A 62 9.08 -10.40 4.97
C LEU A 62 9.99 -11.20 5.92
N ALA A 63 10.25 -12.46 5.65
CA ALA A 63 11.18 -13.27 6.45
C ALA A 63 12.59 -12.67 6.46
N ALA A 64 13.07 -12.21 5.30
CA ALA A 64 14.35 -11.51 5.19
C ALA A 64 14.35 -10.14 5.90
N ALA A 65 13.22 -9.46 5.97
CA ALA A 65 13.06 -8.21 6.72
C ALA A 65 13.13 -8.47 8.24
N ARG A 66 12.43 -9.49 8.73
CA ARG A 66 12.46 -9.90 10.15
C ARG A 66 13.87 -10.22 10.67
N ALA A 67 14.71 -10.76 9.82
CA ALA A 67 16.11 -11.03 10.18
C ALA A 67 16.94 -9.74 10.38
N LYS A 68 16.43 -8.57 9.97
CA LYS A 68 17.15 -7.28 10.02
C LYS A 68 16.65 -6.36 11.13
N THR A 69 15.53 -6.67 11.77
CA THR A 69 14.93 -5.77 12.77
C THR A 69 14.25 -6.57 13.88
N SER A 70 14.30 -6.02 15.10
CA SER A 70 13.44 -6.39 16.23
C SER A 70 12.33 -5.37 16.47
N GLY A 71 12.26 -4.31 15.66
CA GLY A 71 11.24 -3.26 15.74
C GLY A 71 9.93 -3.63 15.05
N PRO A 72 8.91 -2.76 15.17
CA PRO A 72 7.62 -2.98 14.53
C PRO A 72 7.75 -2.99 13.00
N ILE A 73 7.06 -3.93 12.35
CA ILE A 73 7.10 -4.10 10.89
C ILE A 73 5.77 -3.68 10.29
N PHE A 74 5.85 -2.81 9.28
CA PHE A 74 4.72 -2.38 8.47
C PHE A 74 4.90 -2.85 7.02
N LEU A 75 3.85 -3.49 6.46
CA LEU A 75 3.81 -3.77 5.03
C LEU A 75 3.18 -2.57 4.34
N ILE A 76 3.96 -1.89 3.52
CA ILE A 76 3.48 -0.80 2.69
C ILE A 76 3.54 -1.23 1.23
N GLY A 77 2.53 -0.90 0.43
CA GLY A 77 2.52 -1.31 -0.96
C GLY A 77 1.74 -0.40 -1.89
N LYS A 78 2.29 -0.23 -3.08
CA LYS A 78 1.59 0.40 -4.20
C LYS A 78 0.64 -0.61 -4.83
N SER A 79 -0.64 -0.25 -4.97
CA SER A 79 -1.59 -1.02 -5.78
C SER A 79 -1.57 -2.53 -5.47
N MET A 80 -1.16 -3.37 -6.41
CA MET A 80 -1.00 -4.82 -6.23
C MET A 80 -0.17 -5.15 -4.96
N GLY A 81 0.93 -4.44 -4.73
CA GLY A 81 1.79 -4.68 -3.58
C GLY A 81 1.07 -4.51 -2.24
N GLY A 82 0.22 -3.48 -2.10
CA GLY A 82 -0.62 -3.30 -0.92
C GLY A 82 -1.64 -4.45 -0.76
N ARG A 83 -2.32 -4.84 -1.84
CA ARG A 83 -3.26 -5.97 -1.82
C ARG A 83 -2.59 -7.29 -1.45
N ILE A 84 -1.41 -7.58 -2.00
CA ILE A 84 -0.66 -8.80 -1.63
C ILE A 84 -0.21 -8.73 -0.16
N GLY A 85 0.21 -7.57 0.34
CA GLY A 85 0.49 -7.36 1.77
C GLY A 85 -0.70 -7.72 2.66
N CYS A 86 -1.94 -7.38 2.25
CA CYS A 86 -3.15 -7.81 2.96
C CYS A 86 -3.28 -9.35 3.03
N HIS A 87 -3.04 -10.06 1.93
CA HIS A 87 -3.06 -11.54 1.93
C HIS A 87 -1.95 -12.11 2.83
N VAL A 88 -0.76 -11.54 2.80
CA VAL A 88 0.36 -11.97 3.67
C VAL A 88 0.00 -11.83 5.14
N SER A 89 -0.65 -10.74 5.54
CA SER A 89 -1.00 -10.47 6.93
C SER A 89 -2.13 -11.37 7.49
N LEU A 90 -2.82 -12.16 6.66
CA LEU A 90 -3.72 -13.21 7.14
C LEU A 90 -2.96 -14.39 7.77
N GLU A 91 -1.72 -14.59 7.40
CA GLU A 91 -0.89 -15.72 7.84
C GLU A 91 0.34 -15.27 8.66
N GLU A 92 0.72 -14.00 8.56
CA GLU A 92 1.93 -13.44 9.14
C GLU A 92 1.62 -12.22 10.00
N THR A 93 2.06 -12.21 11.24
CA THR A 93 1.86 -11.07 12.15
C THR A 93 2.74 -9.89 11.74
N VAL A 94 2.14 -8.73 11.52
CA VAL A 94 2.81 -7.44 11.31
C VAL A 94 2.04 -6.34 12.04
N ASN A 95 2.68 -5.21 12.31
CA ASN A 95 2.09 -4.13 13.10
C ASN A 95 1.03 -3.33 12.34
N GLY A 96 1.11 -3.27 11.03
CA GLY A 96 0.12 -2.57 10.22
C GLY A 96 0.35 -2.67 8.73
N LEU A 97 -0.68 -2.31 7.98
CA LEU A 97 -0.72 -2.31 6.53
C LEU A 97 -0.94 -0.90 6.03
N ILE A 98 -0.22 -0.49 4.98
CA ILE A 98 -0.39 0.82 4.34
C ILE A 98 -0.56 0.59 2.84
N CYS A 99 -1.75 0.88 2.32
CA CYS A 99 -2.09 0.69 0.92
C CYS A 99 -2.11 2.02 0.18
N LEU A 100 -1.16 2.23 -0.72
CA LEU A 100 -1.07 3.39 -1.59
C LEU A 100 -1.79 3.10 -2.90
N GLY A 101 -3.07 3.49 -3.00
CA GLY A 101 -3.96 3.18 -4.11
C GLY A 101 -4.37 1.71 -4.13
N TYR A 102 -5.26 1.27 -3.23
CA TYR A 102 -5.74 -0.12 -3.21
C TYR A 102 -6.55 -0.45 -4.48
N PRO A 103 -6.24 -1.55 -5.20
CA PRO A 103 -6.97 -1.91 -6.41
C PRO A 103 -8.21 -2.75 -6.07
N LEU A 104 -9.26 -2.12 -5.55
CA LEU A 104 -10.48 -2.77 -5.05
C LEU A 104 -11.23 -3.51 -6.16
N SER A 105 -11.31 -2.91 -7.36
CA SER A 105 -11.98 -3.51 -8.51
C SER A 105 -11.03 -3.69 -9.69
N ALA A 106 -11.39 -4.55 -10.64
CA ALA A 106 -10.75 -4.56 -11.94
C ALA A 106 -11.15 -3.31 -12.74
N MET A 107 -10.27 -2.80 -13.59
CA MET A 107 -10.60 -1.67 -14.45
C MET A 107 -11.80 -2.03 -15.35
N GLY A 108 -12.86 -1.19 -15.30
CA GLY A 108 -14.09 -1.41 -16.06
C GLY A 108 -15.09 -2.38 -15.44
N ASP A 109 -14.74 -3.10 -14.37
CA ASP A 109 -15.69 -4.03 -13.71
C ASP A 109 -15.81 -3.70 -12.21
N ARG A 110 -16.85 -2.96 -11.85
CA ARG A 110 -17.18 -2.58 -10.47
C ARG A 110 -17.96 -3.68 -9.71
N THR A 111 -18.34 -4.76 -10.38
CA THR A 111 -19.15 -5.83 -9.77
C THR A 111 -18.30 -6.90 -9.10
N LYS A 112 -17.03 -7.05 -9.52
CA LYS A 112 -16.08 -8.02 -8.96
C LYS A 112 -15.05 -7.33 -8.09
N LEU A 113 -15.36 -7.22 -6.80
CA LEU A 113 -14.48 -6.59 -5.84
C LEU A 113 -13.42 -7.59 -5.33
N ARG A 114 -12.24 -7.05 -5.01
CA ARG A 114 -11.14 -7.77 -4.37
C ARG A 114 -11.14 -7.46 -2.87
N ASP A 115 -12.27 -7.67 -2.24
CA ASP A 115 -12.59 -7.21 -0.88
C ASP A 115 -12.61 -8.32 0.16
N GLN A 116 -12.69 -9.60 -0.24
CA GLN A 116 -12.73 -10.70 0.72
C GLN A 116 -11.54 -10.65 1.68
N VAL A 117 -10.32 -10.46 1.15
CA VAL A 117 -9.13 -10.34 1.99
C VAL A 117 -9.24 -9.21 3.02
N LEU A 118 -9.90 -8.09 2.68
CA LEU A 118 -10.09 -6.96 3.58
C LEU A 118 -11.05 -7.28 4.72
N ARG A 119 -12.09 -8.07 4.45
CA ARG A 119 -13.07 -8.52 5.47
C ARG A 119 -12.44 -9.49 6.46
N ASP A 120 -11.48 -10.29 6.00
CA ASP A 120 -10.80 -11.31 6.80
C ASP A 120 -9.63 -10.74 7.62
N LEU A 121 -9.26 -9.46 7.41
CA LEU A 121 -8.16 -8.82 8.14
C LEU A 121 -8.45 -8.67 9.64
N ALA A 122 -7.42 -8.93 10.44
CA ALA A 122 -7.31 -8.49 11.84
C ALA A 122 -6.27 -7.38 12.00
N THR A 123 -5.29 -7.29 11.10
CA THR A 123 -4.21 -6.30 11.12
C THR A 123 -4.72 -4.90 10.80
N PRO A 124 -4.36 -3.88 11.58
CA PRO A 124 -4.70 -2.49 11.29
C PRO A 124 -4.25 -2.06 9.90
N ILE A 125 -5.08 -1.27 9.20
CA ILE A 125 -4.79 -0.84 7.83
C ILE A 125 -5.07 0.63 7.60
N LEU A 126 -4.14 1.32 6.92
CA LEU A 126 -4.32 2.65 6.35
C LEU A 126 -4.49 2.55 4.84
N PHE A 127 -5.62 3.02 4.34
CA PHE A 127 -5.83 3.28 2.92
C PHE A 127 -5.45 4.74 2.61
N VAL A 128 -4.55 4.92 1.66
CA VAL A 128 -4.28 6.21 1.02
C VAL A 128 -4.86 6.13 -0.37
N GLN A 129 -5.93 6.91 -0.65
CA GLN A 129 -6.73 6.68 -1.82
C GLN A 129 -7.09 7.98 -2.55
N GLY A 130 -6.83 8.02 -3.86
CA GLY A 130 -7.27 9.12 -4.70
C GLY A 130 -8.78 9.08 -4.97
N SER A 131 -9.46 10.23 -4.88
CA SER A 131 -10.90 10.31 -5.12
C SER A 131 -11.31 10.07 -6.58
N ARG A 132 -10.34 10.10 -7.51
CA ARG A 132 -10.54 9.84 -8.94
C ARG A 132 -9.90 8.52 -9.41
N ASP A 133 -9.55 7.65 -8.49
CA ASP A 133 -9.01 6.34 -8.81
C ASP A 133 -10.12 5.39 -9.33
N PRO A 134 -10.10 5.01 -10.62
CA PRO A 134 -11.13 4.13 -11.18
C PRO A 134 -11.05 2.70 -10.63
N LEU A 135 -9.91 2.29 -10.06
CA LEU A 135 -9.73 0.96 -9.47
C LEU A 135 -10.25 0.87 -8.04
N CYS A 136 -10.55 2.02 -7.41
CA CYS A 136 -11.07 2.04 -6.05
C CYS A 136 -12.04 3.22 -5.84
N PRO A 137 -13.25 3.13 -6.37
CA PRO A 137 -14.28 4.13 -6.09
C PRO A 137 -14.54 4.24 -4.60
N LEU A 138 -14.53 5.46 -4.06
CA LEU A 138 -14.61 5.71 -2.61
C LEU A 138 -15.94 5.24 -2.01
N ASP A 139 -17.03 5.28 -2.75
CA ASP A 139 -18.34 4.77 -2.34
C ASP A 139 -18.32 3.25 -2.10
N LEU A 140 -17.61 2.50 -2.94
CA LEU A 140 -17.41 1.06 -2.77
C LEU A 140 -16.42 0.76 -1.64
N LEU A 141 -15.32 1.48 -1.56
CA LEU A 141 -14.37 1.34 -0.46
C LEU A 141 -15.02 1.62 0.90
N GLY A 142 -15.87 2.66 0.98
CA GLY A 142 -16.61 2.98 2.19
C GLY A 142 -17.51 1.83 2.67
N LYS A 143 -18.22 1.18 1.73
CA LYS A 143 -19.06 0.00 2.03
C LYS A 143 -18.23 -1.19 2.52
N VAL A 144 -17.08 -1.44 1.91
CA VAL A 144 -16.19 -2.53 2.32
C VAL A 144 -15.62 -2.23 3.70
N ARG A 145 -15.11 -1.01 3.93
CA ARG A 145 -14.53 -0.60 5.22
C ARG A 145 -15.53 -0.73 6.39
N ALA A 146 -16.80 -0.44 6.15
CA ALA A 146 -17.85 -0.59 7.16
C ALA A 146 -18.09 -2.07 7.58
N GLN A 147 -17.60 -3.02 6.79
CA GLN A 147 -17.75 -4.47 7.03
C GLN A 147 -16.43 -5.13 7.48
N MET A 148 -15.36 -4.35 7.64
CA MET A 148 -14.08 -4.85 8.14
C MET A 148 -14.08 -4.91 9.66
N ASN A 149 -13.53 -5.98 10.21
CA ASN A 149 -13.30 -6.12 11.65
C ASN A 149 -12.00 -5.42 12.10
N ALA A 150 -11.00 -5.35 11.23
CA ALA A 150 -9.74 -4.70 11.53
C ALA A 150 -9.90 -3.17 11.72
N PRO A 151 -9.13 -2.54 12.62
CA PRO A 151 -9.01 -1.09 12.67
C PRO A 151 -8.57 -0.57 11.29
N ASN A 152 -9.40 0.29 10.68
CA ASN A 152 -9.14 0.74 9.32
C ASN A 152 -9.31 2.26 9.19
N PHE A 153 -8.34 2.89 8.54
CA PHE A 153 -8.21 4.33 8.38
C PHE A 153 -8.18 4.67 6.89
N LEU A 154 -8.67 5.86 6.55
CA LEU A 154 -8.66 6.35 5.17
C LEU A 154 -8.11 7.78 5.14
N HIS A 155 -7.07 7.99 4.34
CA HIS A 155 -6.63 9.29 3.88
C HIS A 155 -7.01 9.46 2.42
N THR A 156 -7.95 10.36 2.16
CA THR A 156 -8.41 10.66 0.80
C THR A 156 -7.58 11.79 0.19
N ILE A 157 -7.10 11.58 -1.03
CA ILE A 157 -6.47 12.63 -1.84
C ILE A 157 -7.53 13.11 -2.82
N GLU A 158 -8.05 14.31 -2.58
CA GLU A 158 -9.04 14.90 -3.47
C GLU A 158 -8.44 15.18 -4.85
N GLY A 159 -9.15 14.79 -5.91
CA GLY A 159 -8.64 14.86 -7.28
C GLY A 159 -7.51 13.87 -7.62
N GLY A 160 -7.04 13.07 -6.66
CA GLY A 160 -5.96 12.10 -6.86
C GLY A 160 -6.36 10.91 -7.71
N ASP A 161 -5.47 10.44 -8.55
CA ASP A 161 -5.62 9.24 -9.36
C ASP A 161 -5.09 7.98 -8.64
N HIS A 162 -5.02 6.84 -9.36
CA HIS A 162 -4.47 5.57 -8.85
C HIS A 162 -3.00 5.66 -8.41
N SER A 163 -2.25 6.65 -8.89
CA SER A 163 -0.87 6.90 -8.49
C SER A 163 -0.74 8.02 -7.45
N LEU A 164 -1.86 8.43 -6.85
CA LEU A 164 -1.96 9.50 -5.86
C LEU A 164 -1.61 10.87 -6.44
N HIS A 165 -1.65 11.00 -7.77
CA HIS A 165 -1.28 12.22 -8.46
C HIS A 165 -2.51 13.07 -8.72
N VAL A 166 -2.44 14.35 -8.36
CA VAL A 166 -3.47 15.36 -8.63
C VAL A 166 -3.11 16.13 -9.89
N ARG A 167 -4.07 16.31 -10.80
CA ARG A 167 -3.81 17.08 -12.02
C ARG A 167 -3.50 18.54 -11.68
N LYS A 168 -2.54 19.14 -12.39
CA LYS A 168 -2.12 20.53 -12.18
C LYS A 168 -3.30 21.53 -12.08
N LYS A 169 -4.33 21.37 -12.88
CA LYS A 169 -5.53 22.23 -12.86
C LYS A 169 -6.40 22.07 -11.62
N ASP A 170 -6.28 20.94 -10.90
CA ASP A 170 -7.07 20.60 -9.73
C ASP A 170 -6.31 20.91 -8.42
N LEU A 171 -5.01 21.23 -8.50
CA LEU A 171 -4.16 21.59 -7.35
C LEU A 171 -4.43 23.00 -6.80
N GLY A 172 -5.01 23.91 -7.63
CA GLY A 172 -5.19 25.30 -7.21
C GLY A 172 -3.83 25.98 -6.91
N ALA A 173 -3.67 26.46 -5.69
CA ALA A 173 -2.43 27.09 -5.22
C ALA A 173 -1.42 26.06 -4.63
N GLU A 174 -1.82 24.80 -4.46
CA GLU A 174 -0.98 23.76 -3.90
C GLU A 174 -0.06 23.12 -4.96
N THR A 175 0.94 22.40 -4.48
CA THR A 175 1.82 21.56 -5.30
C THR A 175 1.54 20.07 -5.03
N GLN A 176 2.01 19.19 -5.91
CA GLN A 176 1.98 17.74 -5.63
C GLN A 176 2.80 17.41 -4.37
N GLU A 177 3.85 18.17 -4.09
CA GLU A 177 4.64 18.00 -2.87
C GLU A 177 3.82 18.28 -1.61
N ASP A 178 2.97 19.29 -1.60
CA ASP A 178 2.07 19.58 -0.46
C ASP A 178 1.08 18.44 -0.23
N VAL A 179 0.55 17.84 -1.31
CA VAL A 179 -0.28 16.64 -1.23
C VAL A 179 0.48 15.46 -0.64
N ASP A 180 1.70 15.20 -1.14
CA ASP A 180 2.55 14.10 -0.69
C ASP A 180 2.96 14.26 0.79
N LEU A 181 3.20 15.49 1.25
CA LEU A 181 3.50 15.78 2.66
C LEU A 181 2.31 15.47 3.57
N ARG A 182 1.06 15.75 3.14
CA ARG A 182 -0.13 15.36 3.92
C ARG A 182 -0.30 13.83 3.99
N VAL A 183 -0.04 13.14 2.90
CA VAL A 183 -0.02 11.67 2.88
C VAL A 183 1.05 11.14 3.83
N PHE A 184 2.24 11.72 3.78
CA PHE A 184 3.35 11.32 4.67
C PHE A 184 3.00 11.55 6.15
N ALA A 185 2.35 12.67 6.48
CA ALA A 185 1.86 12.93 7.84
C ALA A 185 0.86 11.86 8.29
N ALA A 186 -0.12 11.50 7.44
CA ALA A 186 -1.08 10.44 7.75
C ALA A 186 -0.41 9.07 7.96
N ILE A 187 0.62 8.75 7.17
CA ILE A 187 1.43 7.54 7.36
C ILE A 187 2.16 7.59 8.70
N LYS A 188 2.79 8.71 9.03
CA LYS A 188 3.51 8.91 10.30
C LYS A 188 2.61 8.72 11.51
N ASP A 189 1.42 9.31 11.49
CA ASP A 189 0.43 9.19 12.57
C ASP A 189 -0.05 7.73 12.74
N PHE A 190 -0.32 7.04 11.63
CA PHE A 190 -0.69 5.63 11.65
C PHE A 190 0.42 4.76 12.22
N VAL A 191 1.66 4.96 11.77
CA VAL A 191 2.82 4.21 12.25
C VAL A 191 3.06 4.45 13.75
N ALA A 192 2.98 5.70 14.21
CA ALA A 192 3.13 6.02 15.63
C ALA A 192 2.09 5.30 16.50
N ARG A 193 0.85 5.17 16.02
CA ARG A 193 -0.26 4.52 16.72
C ARG A 193 -0.09 3.01 16.88
N PHE A 194 0.59 2.34 15.95
CA PHE A 194 0.70 0.87 15.91
C PHE A 194 2.15 0.36 16.04
N SER A 195 3.06 1.19 16.54
CA SER A 195 4.47 0.83 16.80
C SER A 195 4.74 0.25 18.20
N GLU A 196 3.72 0.16 19.02
CA GLU A 196 3.82 -0.42 20.37
C GLU A 196 3.70 -1.95 20.37
#